data_a37cfab44797bf5f7be02d76dc0ec084
#
_entry.id   a37cfab44797bf5f7be02d76dc0ec084
#
_cell.length_a   1.000
_cell.length_b   1.000
_cell.length_c   1.000
_cell.angle_alpha   90.00
_cell.angle_beta   90.00
_cell.angle_gamma   90.00
#
_symmetry.space_group_name_H-M   'P 1'
#
loop_
_entity.id
_entity.type
_entity.pdbx_description
1 polymer ?
#
loop_
_entity_poly.entity_id
_entity_poly.type
_entity_poly.pdbx_seq_one_letter_code
_entity_poly.pdbx_strand_id
1 'polypeptide(L)'
;LVRSRGLGDVYKRQQYNSLTIAKYIHDEIAKMEPFVNYSEEVVNPLFIWYMKPEYAKNAKWTLYDLQDKLSQHGWMVPAYTLPSKLDDYVVMRVVVRQGFSRDMADMLLGDIKNAITELEKLDYPTPTRMAQEKNLPVEAKVFNHGCKAHKAAK
;
A
#
# COMPACT_ATOMS: atom_id res chain seq x y z
N LEU A 1 -40.12 -9.46 -14.61
CA LEU A 1 -39.87 -8.49 -13.50
C LEU A 1 -39.25 -9.14 -12.24
N VAL A 2 -39.40 -10.47 -12.04
CA VAL A 2 -38.84 -11.17 -10.87
C VAL A 2 -37.34 -11.42 -10.96
N ARG A 3 -36.77 -11.50 -12.17
CA ARG A 3 -35.32 -11.73 -12.39
C ARG A 3 -34.43 -10.55 -11.98
N SER A 4 -34.91 -9.32 -11.98
CA SER A 4 -34.15 -8.13 -11.65
C SER A 4 -33.86 -8.00 -10.14
N ARG A 5 -34.71 -8.53 -9.27
CA ARG A 5 -34.52 -8.46 -7.81
C ARG A 5 -33.39 -9.34 -7.29
N GLY A 6 -33.24 -10.54 -7.87
CA GLY A 6 -32.16 -11.47 -7.48
C GLY A 6 -30.76 -10.95 -7.79
N LEU A 7 -30.58 -10.23 -8.91
CA LEU A 7 -29.29 -9.65 -9.29
C LEU A 7 -28.88 -8.51 -8.33
N GLY A 8 -29.84 -7.69 -7.89
CA GLY A 8 -29.58 -6.62 -6.93
C GLY A 8 -29.16 -7.14 -5.56
N ASP A 9 -29.72 -8.24 -5.10
CA ASP A 9 -29.38 -8.82 -3.81
C ASP A 9 -28.00 -9.53 -3.83
N VAL A 10 -27.64 -10.17 -4.94
CA VAL A 10 -26.29 -10.73 -5.14
C VAL A 10 -25.26 -9.61 -5.14
N TYR A 11 -25.52 -8.51 -5.86
CA TYR A 11 -24.61 -7.36 -5.90
C TYR A 11 -24.41 -6.73 -4.53
N LYS A 12 -25.48 -6.51 -3.77
CA LYS A 12 -25.42 -5.98 -2.39
C LYS A 12 -24.60 -6.89 -1.46
N ARG A 13 -24.79 -8.20 -1.55
CA ARG A 13 -24.05 -9.17 -0.74
C ARG A 13 -22.56 -9.16 -1.08
N GLN A 14 -22.22 -9.03 -2.35
CA GLN A 14 -20.83 -8.94 -2.80
C GLN A 14 -20.15 -7.65 -2.29
N GLN A 15 -20.84 -6.52 -2.38
CA GLN A 15 -20.37 -5.24 -1.85
C GLN A 15 -20.16 -5.30 -0.33
N TYR A 16 -21.09 -5.91 0.39
CA TYR A 16 -20.99 -6.08 1.83
C TYR A 16 -19.79 -6.95 2.23
N ASN A 17 -19.54 -8.03 1.51
CA ASN A 17 -18.39 -8.89 1.75
C ASN A 17 -17.06 -8.14 1.52
N SER A 18 -16.93 -7.41 0.41
CA SER A 18 -15.73 -6.62 0.13
C SER A 18 -15.49 -5.55 1.21
N LEU A 19 -16.55 -4.90 1.69
CA LEU A 19 -16.46 -3.92 2.78
C LEU A 19 -16.03 -4.57 4.10
N THR A 20 -16.58 -5.73 4.42
CA THR A 20 -16.22 -6.48 5.65
C THR A 20 -14.74 -6.88 5.65
N ILE A 21 -14.24 -7.35 4.50
CA ILE A 21 -12.83 -7.70 4.35
C ILE A 21 -11.94 -6.46 4.41
N ALA A 22 -12.37 -5.35 3.80
CA ALA A 22 -11.63 -4.09 3.87
C ALA A 22 -11.52 -3.58 5.32
N LYS A 23 -12.60 -3.63 6.09
CA LYS A 23 -12.57 -3.29 7.52
C LYS A 23 -11.60 -4.19 8.28
N TYR A 24 -11.63 -5.48 8.01
CA TYR A 24 -10.71 -6.42 8.65
C TYR A 24 -9.25 -6.07 8.38
N ILE A 25 -8.86 -5.84 7.11
CA ILE A 25 -7.48 -5.50 6.77
C ILE A 25 -7.09 -4.15 7.39
N HIS A 26 -7.99 -3.18 7.36
CA HIS A 26 -7.82 -1.87 7.98
C HIS A 26 -7.50 -1.99 9.49
N ASP A 27 -8.28 -2.78 10.22
CA ASP A 27 -8.12 -2.98 11.67
C ASP A 27 -6.82 -3.73 12.00
N GLU A 28 -6.44 -4.70 11.17
CA GLU A 28 -5.17 -5.43 11.35
C GLU A 28 -3.95 -4.55 11.04
N ILE A 29 -4.00 -3.69 10.02
CA ILE A 29 -2.94 -2.73 9.71
C ILE A 29 -2.79 -1.71 10.85
N ALA A 30 -3.89 -1.25 11.45
CA ALA A 30 -3.86 -0.33 12.58
C ALA A 30 -3.11 -0.89 13.81
N LYS A 31 -3.07 -2.21 13.97
CA LYS A 31 -2.33 -2.90 15.04
C LYS A 31 -0.83 -3.01 14.77
N MET A 32 -0.40 -2.78 13.54
CA MET A 32 1.01 -2.81 13.18
C MET A 32 1.68 -1.51 13.59
N GLU A 33 2.75 -1.58 14.36
CA GLU A 33 3.43 -0.42 14.97
C GLU A 33 3.83 0.70 13.99
N PRO A 34 4.37 0.39 12.77
CA PRO A 34 4.81 1.44 11.85
C PRO A 34 3.69 2.28 11.26
N PHE A 35 2.43 1.83 11.30
CA PHE A 35 1.37 2.37 10.46
C PHE A 35 0.26 3.08 11.21
N VAL A 36 -0.38 4.00 10.50
CA VAL A 36 -1.61 4.68 10.90
C VAL A 36 -2.56 4.72 9.71
N ASN A 37 -3.82 4.39 9.94
CA ASN A 37 -4.86 4.56 8.95
C ASN A 37 -5.23 6.05 8.82
N TYR A 38 -5.45 6.50 7.59
CA TYR A 38 -5.81 7.89 7.30
C TYR A 38 -7.23 8.23 7.77
N SER A 39 -8.15 7.26 7.72
CA SER A 39 -9.53 7.40 8.19
C SER A 39 -9.82 6.41 9.32
N GLU A 40 -10.63 6.83 10.29
CA GLU A 40 -11.07 5.96 11.39
C GLU A 40 -12.06 4.91 10.92
N GLU A 41 -12.86 5.21 9.88
CA GLU A 41 -13.88 4.33 9.37
C GLU A 41 -13.68 3.99 7.90
N VAL A 42 -13.98 2.74 7.56
CA VAL A 42 -14.02 2.23 6.18
C VAL A 42 -15.47 2.22 5.69
N VAL A 43 -15.85 3.18 4.88
CA VAL A 43 -17.20 3.30 4.28
C VAL A 43 -17.28 2.58 2.92
N ASN A 44 -16.18 2.57 2.18
CA ASN A 44 -16.03 1.89 0.89
C ASN A 44 -14.99 0.78 1.02
N PRO A 45 -14.97 -0.24 0.14
CA PRO A 45 -13.94 -1.28 0.14
C PRO A 45 -12.58 -0.75 -0.34
N LEU A 46 -12.22 0.43 0.15
CA LEU A 46 -10.99 1.17 -0.12
C LEU A 46 -10.60 1.91 1.14
N PHE A 47 -9.32 1.85 1.49
CA PHE A 47 -8.75 2.68 2.55
C PHE A 47 -7.29 3.01 2.27
N ILE A 48 -6.79 4.01 2.99
CA ILE A 48 -5.46 4.57 2.86
C ILE A 48 -4.79 4.53 4.23
N TRP A 49 -3.51 4.22 4.24
CA TRP A 49 -2.68 4.22 5.44
C TRP A 49 -1.29 4.77 5.13
N TYR A 50 -0.59 5.21 6.15
CA TYR A 50 0.73 5.81 6.04
C TYR A 50 1.62 5.40 7.21
N MET A 51 2.91 5.66 7.09
CA MET A 51 3.89 5.42 8.15
C MET A 51 3.84 6.54 9.18
N LYS A 52 3.83 6.19 10.47
CA LYS A 52 3.90 7.17 11.56
C LYS A 52 5.10 8.09 11.36
N PRO A 53 4.96 9.42 11.47
CA PRO A 53 6.07 10.36 11.24
C PRO A 53 7.28 10.10 12.14
N GLU A 54 7.05 9.69 13.39
CA GLU A 54 8.12 9.35 14.34
C GLU A 54 8.90 8.11 13.90
N TYR A 55 8.20 7.09 13.42
CA TYR A 55 8.82 5.88 12.89
C TYR A 55 9.54 6.16 11.57
N ALA A 56 8.91 6.93 10.68
CA ALA A 56 9.47 7.30 9.39
C ALA A 56 10.81 8.05 9.49
N LYS A 57 11.03 8.84 10.54
CA LYS A 57 12.30 9.54 10.78
C LYS A 57 13.46 8.59 11.02
N ASN A 58 13.21 7.48 11.71
CA ASN A 58 14.23 6.52 12.11
C ASN A 58 14.33 5.32 11.15
N ALA A 59 13.31 5.11 10.31
CA ALA A 59 13.26 4.00 9.38
C ALA A 59 14.31 4.16 8.28
N LYS A 60 14.98 3.06 7.95
CA LYS A 60 15.95 2.98 6.85
C LYS A 60 15.28 2.68 5.50
N TRP A 61 13.97 2.56 5.48
CA TRP A 61 13.15 2.18 4.34
C TRP A 61 11.91 3.09 4.22
N THR A 62 11.24 3.03 3.08
CA THR A 62 10.08 3.84 2.73
C THR A 62 8.89 2.95 2.35
N LEU A 63 7.69 3.54 2.24
CA LEU A 63 6.53 2.80 1.74
C LEU A 63 6.68 2.35 0.27
N TYR A 64 7.55 2.98 -0.52
CA TYR A 64 7.90 2.52 -1.86
C TYR A 64 8.66 1.19 -1.83
N ASP A 65 9.57 1.02 -0.86
CA ASP A 65 10.29 -0.24 -0.69
C ASP A 65 9.34 -1.37 -0.27
N LEU A 66 8.37 -1.05 0.58
CA LEU A 66 7.32 -1.98 0.95
C LEU A 66 6.44 -2.36 -0.25
N GLN A 67 6.05 -1.39 -1.08
CA GLN A 67 5.34 -1.65 -2.34
C GLN A 67 6.13 -2.62 -3.23
N ASP A 68 7.44 -2.39 -3.40
CA ASP A 68 8.30 -3.24 -4.24
C ASP A 68 8.39 -4.67 -3.68
N LYS A 69 8.49 -4.82 -2.36
CA LYS A 69 8.44 -6.13 -1.70
C LYS A 69 7.11 -6.85 -1.93
N LEU A 70 6.00 -6.16 -1.73
CA LEU A 70 4.68 -6.73 -1.93
C LEU A 70 4.43 -7.10 -3.41
N SER A 71 4.95 -6.32 -4.35
CA SER A 71 4.82 -6.63 -5.78
C SER A 71 5.56 -7.90 -6.18
N GLN A 72 6.68 -8.25 -5.51
CA GLN A 72 7.39 -9.52 -5.70
C GLN A 72 6.54 -10.73 -5.32
N HIS A 73 5.62 -10.55 -4.36
CA HIS A 73 4.62 -11.56 -3.97
C HIS A 73 3.32 -11.50 -4.78
N GLY A 74 3.27 -10.63 -5.81
CA GLY A 74 2.10 -10.48 -6.68
C GLY A 74 1.02 -9.53 -6.16
N TRP A 75 1.27 -8.82 -5.05
CA TRP A 75 0.34 -7.84 -4.51
C TRP A 75 0.52 -6.47 -5.15
N MET A 76 -0.58 -5.88 -5.62
CA MET A 76 -0.57 -4.54 -6.21
C MET A 76 -1.15 -3.53 -5.21
N VAL A 77 -0.31 -3.04 -4.32
CA VAL A 77 -0.65 -2.03 -3.30
C VAL A 77 0.17 -0.77 -3.59
N PRO A 78 -0.37 0.20 -4.34
CA PRO A 78 0.40 1.37 -4.75
C PRO A 78 0.70 2.32 -3.59
N ALA A 79 1.94 2.81 -3.55
CA ALA A 79 2.38 3.92 -2.71
C ALA A 79 2.48 5.20 -3.56
N TYR A 80 2.00 6.33 -3.04
CA TYR A 80 2.06 7.63 -3.71
C TYR A 80 2.05 8.77 -2.70
N THR A 81 2.49 9.94 -3.13
CA THR A 81 2.39 11.19 -2.35
C THR A 81 1.00 11.80 -2.48
N LEU A 82 0.52 12.42 -1.41
CA LEU A 82 -0.73 13.19 -1.45
C LEU A 82 -0.53 14.49 -2.26
N PRO A 83 -1.61 15.07 -2.85
CA PRO A 83 -1.50 16.30 -3.63
C PRO A 83 -1.09 17.50 -2.79
N SER A 84 -0.62 18.56 -3.49
CA SER A 84 -0.04 19.80 -2.97
C SER A 84 -0.64 20.32 -1.65
N LYS A 85 0.21 20.58 -0.68
CA LYS A 85 0.09 20.92 0.76
C LYS A 85 0.26 19.75 1.73
N LEU A 86 0.24 18.50 1.27
CA LEU A 86 0.47 17.28 2.04
C LEU A 86 1.52 16.39 1.35
N ASP A 87 2.37 17.00 0.51
CA ASP A 87 3.39 16.31 -0.31
C ASP A 87 4.42 15.53 0.53
N ASP A 88 4.54 15.88 1.81
CA ASP A 88 5.44 15.21 2.76
C ASP A 88 4.96 13.81 3.17
N TYR A 89 3.69 13.49 2.89
CA TYR A 89 3.11 12.21 3.29
C TYR A 89 3.02 11.25 2.11
N VAL A 90 3.80 10.17 2.18
CA VAL A 90 3.64 9.01 1.32
C VAL A 90 2.58 8.11 1.93
N VAL A 91 1.60 7.72 1.15
CA VAL A 91 0.50 6.85 1.57
C VAL A 91 0.43 5.60 0.70
N MET A 92 -0.09 4.52 1.25
CA MET A 92 -0.44 3.32 0.50
C MET A 92 -1.96 3.15 0.45
N ARG A 93 -2.47 2.68 -0.68
CA ARG A 93 -3.90 2.47 -0.90
C ARG A 93 -4.21 1.00 -1.13
N VAL A 94 -5.16 0.48 -0.36
CA VAL A 94 -5.74 -0.84 -0.56
C VAL A 94 -7.15 -0.70 -1.15
N VAL A 95 -7.42 -1.46 -2.21
CA VAL A 95 -8.73 -1.59 -2.83
C VAL A 95 -9.12 -3.07 -2.81
N VAL A 96 -10.15 -3.40 -2.05
CA VAL A 96 -10.65 -4.77 -1.97
C VAL A 96 -11.68 -4.99 -3.06
N ARG A 97 -11.31 -5.81 -4.06
CA ARG A 97 -12.19 -6.15 -5.19
C ARG A 97 -13.13 -7.30 -4.86
N GLN A 98 -14.15 -7.45 -5.66
CA GLN A 98 -15.03 -8.62 -5.62
C GLN A 98 -14.22 -9.91 -5.81
N GLY A 99 -14.56 -10.95 -5.03
CA GLY A 99 -13.84 -12.22 -5.07
C GLY A 99 -12.60 -12.29 -4.19
N PHE A 100 -12.20 -11.17 -3.56
CA PHE A 100 -11.13 -11.19 -2.57
C PHE A 100 -11.65 -11.89 -1.30
N SER A 101 -11.00 -12.99 -0.92
CA SER A 101 -11.41 -13.81 0.23
C SER A 101 -10.72 -13.36 1.53
N ARG A 102 -11.21 -13.89 2.64
CA ARG A 102 -10.58 -13.70 3.94
C ARG A 102 -9.16 -14.31 3.97
N ASP A 103 -8.99 -15.49 3.40
CA ASP A 103 -7.69 -16.17 3.32
C ASP A 103 -6.67 -15.33 2.54
N MET A 104 -7.11 -14.70 1.44
CA MET A 104 -6.25 -13.77 0.69
C MET A 104 -5.88 -12.54 1.53
N ALA A 105 -6.79 -12.05 2.36
CA ALA A 105 -6.49 -10.96 3.29
C ALA A 105 -5.44 -11.37 4.33
N ASP A 106 -5.55 -12.57 4.88
CA ASP A 106 -4.59 -13.10 5.84
C ASP A 106 -3.21 -13.34 5.20
N MET A 107 -3.16 -13.80 3.95
CA MET A 107 -1.92 -13.91 3.17
C MET A 107 -1.28 -12.52 2.95
N LEU A 108 -2.05 -11.53 2.51
CA LEU A 108 -1.56 -10.17 2.33
C LEU A 108 -0.99 -9.60 3.64
N LEU A 109 -1.69 -9.76 4.74
CA LEU A 109 -1.24 -9.29 6.06
C LEU A 109 0.02 -10.01 6.53
N GLY A 110 0.14 -11.30 6.24
CA GLY A 110 1.36 -12.09 6.47
C GLY A 110 2.55 -11.56 5.67
N ASP A 111 2.35 -11.32 4.37
CA ASP A 111 3.39 -10.78 3.49
C ASP A 111 3.80 -9.35 3.88
N ILE A 112 2.88 -8.51 4.33
CA ILE A 112 3.20 -7.19 4.88
C ILE A 112 4.11 -7.32 6.12
N LYS A 113 3.77 -8.19 7.07
CA LYS A 113 4.58 -8.42 8.29
C LYS A 113 5.97 -8.95 7.96
N ASN A 114 6.07 -9.89 7.03
CA ASN A 114 7.33 -10.45 6.57
C ASN A 114 8.19 -9.38 5.88
N ALA A 115 7.59 -8.60 4.99
CA ALA A 115 8.27 -7.51 4.30
C ALA A 115 8.81 -6.45 5.27
N ILE A 116 8.02 -6.05 6.28
CA ILE A 116 8.50 -5.14 7.34
C ILE A 116 9.69 -5.74 8.06
N THR A 117 9.60 -7.00 8.49
CA THR A 117 10.69 -7.68 9.20
C THR A 117 11.97 -7.75 8.37
N GLU A 118 11.87 -7.94 7.07
CA GLU A 118 13.02 -7.91 6.16
C GLU A 118 13.59 -6.51 6.00
N LEU A 119 12.74 -5.49 5.86
CA LEU A 119 13.16 -4.09 5.71
C LEU A 119 13.78 -3.53 6.99
N GLU A 120 13.34 -3.98 8.15
CA GLU A 120 13.94 -3.61 9.45
C GLU A 120 15.33 -4.20 9.69
N LYS A 121 15.64 -5.34 9.08
CA LYS A 121 16.97 -5.97 9.16
C LYS A 121 18.04 -5.28 8.30
N LEU A 122 17.67 -4.29 7.50
CA LEU A 122 18.61 -3.57 6.65
C LEU A 122 19.62 -2.78 7.50
N ASP A 123 20.90 -2.99 7.25
CA ASP A 123 21.97 -2.23 7.91
C ASP A 123 22.12 -0.82 7.35
N TYR A 124 21.74 -0.61 6.09
CA TYR A 124 21.87 0.64 5.36
C TYR A 124 20.52 1.16 4.89
N PRO A 125 20.37 2.51 4.78
CA PRO A 125 19.18 3.09 4.18
C PRO A 125 18.99 2.64 2.73
N THR A 126 17.74 2.38 2.33
CA THR A 126 17.41 2.04 0.95
C THR A 126 17.70 3.21 0.00
N PRO A 127 17.92 2.95 -1.31
CA PRO A 127 18.10 4.03 -2.29
C PRO A 127 16.92 5.01 -2.33
N THR A 128 15.71 4.54 -2.15
CA THR A 128 14.49 5.35 -2.04
C THR A 128 14.53 6.24 -0.81
N ARG A 129 14.96 5.74 0.33
CA ARG A 129 15.14 6.54 1.56
C ARG A 129 16.20 7.62 1.37
N MET A 130 17.37 7.27 0.86
CA MET A 130 18.46 8.23 0.57
C MET A 130 18.02 9.33 -0.40
N ALA A 131 17.18 8.97 -1.40
CA ALA A 131 16.68 9.92 -2.35
C ALA A 131 15.61 10.85 -1.75
N GLN A 132 14.80 10.37 -0.81
CA GLN A 132 13.86 11.19 -0.05
C GLN A 132 14.59 12.26 0.79
N GLU A 133 15.65 11.87 1.49
CA GLU A 133 16.47 12.78 2.29
C GLU A 133 17.13 13.89 1.46
N LYS A 134 17.42 13.62 0.19
CA LYS A 134 18.02 14.60 -0.76
C LYS A 134 16.98 15.44 -1.50
N ASN A 135 15.70 15.39 -1.14
CA ASN A 135 14.60 16.09 -1.84
C ASN A 135 14.58 15.87 -3.37
N LEU A 136 15.01 14.69 -3.83
CA LEU A 136 14.96 14.35 -5.24
C LEU A 136 13.52 13.97 -5.62
N PRO A 137 13.02 14.40 -6.81
CA PRO A 137 11.66 14.06 -7.24
C PRO A 137 11.46 12.55 -7.30
N VAL A 138 10.31 12.10 -6.82
CA VAL A 138 9.95 10.66 -6.64
C VAL A 138 10.02 9.90 -7.96
N GLU A 139 9.75 10.55 -9.08
CA GLU A 139 9.80 9.98 -10.44
C GLU A 139 11.20 9.49 -10.83
N ALA A 140 12.25 10.12 -10.30
CA ALA A 140 13.63 9.68 -10.52
C ALA A 140 13.99 8.41 -9.73
N LYS A 141 13.12 7.98 -8.81
CA LYS A 141 13.40 6.93 -7.81
C LYS A 141 12.91 5.54 -8.21
N VAL A 142 11.84 5.47 -9.00
CA VAL A 142 11.18 4.20 -9.35
C VAL A 142 11.83 3.50 -10.55
N PHE A 143 12.59 4.22 -11.38
CA PHE A 143 13.11 3.71 -12.66
C PHE A 143 14.56 3.22 -12.65
N ASN A 144 15.22 3.10 -11.52
CA ASN A 144 16.63 2.70 -11.48
C ASN A 144 16.89 1.20 -11.36
N HIS A 145 15.86 0.37 -11.50
CA HIS A 145 16.03 -1.07 -11.67
C HIS A 145 16.09 -1.44 -13.17
N GLY A 146 17.25 -1.25 -13.77
CA GLY A 146 17.69 -2.07 -14.90
C GLY A 146 17.38 -1.61 -16.32
N CYS A 147 16.81 -0.45 -16.58
CA CYS A 147 16.76 0.10 -17.93
C CYS A 147 17.85 1.17 -18.13
N LYS A 148 18.96 0.77 -18.74
CA LYS A 148 19.90 1.73 -19.37
C LYS A 148 19.12 2.49 -20.44
N ALA A 149 18.82 3.77 -20.18
CA ALA A 149 18.31 4.66 -21.20
C ALA A 149 19.35 4.72 -22.34
N HIS A 150 18.98 4.23 -23.52
CA HIS A 150 19.72 4.52 -24.74
C HIS A 150 19.72 6.03 -24.93
N LYS A 151 20.86 6.65 -24.70
CA LYS A 151 21.10 8.02 -25.16
C LYS A 151 20.98 8.01 -26.69
N ALA A 152 19.89 8.59 -27.21
CA ALA A 152 19.83 8.96 -28.61
C ALA A 152 20.91 9.98 -28.86
N ALA A 153 21.92 9.59 -29.62
CA ALA A 153 22.93 10.50 -30.16
C ALA A 153 22.24 11.45 -31.17
N LYS A 154 22.42 12.74 -30.98
CA LYS A 154 22.26 13.70 -32.03
C LYS A 154 23.56 13.78 -32.82
#